data_c6b7e7ca725e6ceb2a347168808bde73
#
_entry.id   c6b7e7ca725e6ceb2a347168808bde73
#
_cell.length_a   1.000
_cell.length_b   1.000
_cell.length_c   1.000
_cell.angle_alpha   90.00
_cell.angle_beta   90.00
_cell.angle_gamma   90.00
#
_symmetry.space_group_name_H-M   'P 1'
#
loop_
_entity.id
_entity.type
_entity.pdbx_description
1 polymer ?
#
loop_
_entity_poly.entity_id
_entity_poly.type
_entity_poly.pdbx_seq_one_letter_code
_entity_poly.pdbx_strand_id
1 'polypeptide(L)'
;SKMKYYLMKRFGLILAGLSFCFFAQGQVKQQQTYCNPINIDYGYCPIPNFVTQGKHRATADPVITFFQGKYYLFSTNQWGYWHSTDMLNWQFVSRKFLRPEHKVYDELCAPSLSFVNDSLLVVGSTHGKEFPIWMSKNPSKNEWKELVHKSEAAAWDPQIFWDKEKDELYEYYGSSNLYPIYGVKLNRKTFQPEGGVVPLIALNDEEH
;
A
#
# COMPACT_ATOMS: atom_id res chain seq x y z
N SER A 1 -43.26 25.60 58.85
CA SER A 1 -42.92 24.28 58.38
C SER A 1 -43.30 23.98 56.92
N LYS A 2 -44.44 24.42 56.40
CA LYS A 2 -44.83 24.24 54.96
C LYS A 2 -43.94 25.06 53.98
N MET A 3 -43.43 26.17 54.41
CA MET A 3 -42.56 27.04 53.61
C MET A 3 -41.16 26.49 53.40
N LYS A 4 -40.58 25.76 54.38
CA LYS A 4 -39.29 25.06 54.22
C LYS A 4 -39.34 23.91 53.18
N TYR A 5 -40.50 23.22 53.12
CA TYR A 5 -40.69 22.11 52.15
C TYR A 5 -40.79 22.59 50.70
N TYR A 6 -41.39 23.76 50.47
CA TYR A 6 -41.47 24.37 49.14
C TYR A 6 -40.13 24.91 48.66
N LEU A 7 -39.31 25.46 49.55
CA LEU A 7 -37.97 25.92 49.17
C LEU A 7 -37.05 24.74 48.82
N MET A 8 -37.07 23.64 49.53
CA MET A 8 -36.25 22.44 49.24
C MET A 8 -36.63 21.78 47.91
N LYS A 9 -37.94 21.77 47.53
CA LYS A 9 -38.34 21.22 46.23
C LYS A 9 -37.90 22.10 45.03
N ARG A 10 -37.91 23.44 45.18
CA ARG A 10 -37.41 24.33 44.13
C ARG A 10 -35.90 24.29 43.98
N PHE A 11 -35.14 24.14 45.08
CA PHE A 11 -33.69 23.99 45.00
C PHE A 11 -33.30 22.64 44.40
N GLY A 12 -34.01 21.56 44.69
CA GLY A 12 -33.76 20.23 44.10
C GLY A 12 -34.00 20.18 42.61
N LEU A 13 -35.04 20.90 42.09
CA LEU A 13 -35.32 21.01 40.66
C LEU A 13 -34.30 21.87 39.90
N ILE A 14 -33.77 22.91 40.53
CA ILE A 14 -32.74 23.77 39.93
C ILE A 14 -31.39 23.02 39.85
N LEU A 15 -31.02 22.24 40.89
CA LEU A 15 -29.81 21.41 40.82
C LEU A 15 -29.92 20.26 39.81
N ALA A 16 -31.09 19.63 39.66
CA ALA A 16 -31.31 18.60 38.66
C ALA A 16 -31.25 19.16 37.24
N GLY A 17 -31.78 20.39 37.03
CA GLY A 17 -31.69 21.09 35.72
C GLY A 17 -30.23 21.49 35.35
N LEU A 18 -29.44 21.92 36.31
CA LEU A 18 -28.04 22.27 36.07
C LEU A 18 -27.17 21.03 35.84
N SER A 19 -27.43 19.90 36.47
CA SER A 19 -26.73 18.64 36.19
C SER A 19 -26.99 18.07 34.79
N PHE A 20 -28.19 18.33 34.23
CA PHE A 20 -28.53 17.86 32.87
C PHE A 20 -27.87 18.71 31.78
N CYS A 21 -27.53 19.97 32.05
CA CYS A 21 -26.86 20.82 31.07
C CYS A 21 -25.38 20.52 30.91
N PHE A 22 -24.75 19.81 31.85
CA PHE A 22 -23.33 19.44 31.75
C PHE A 22 -23.09 18.14 30.96
N PHE A 23 -24.10 17.35 30.68
CA PHE A 23 -23.94 16.10 29.89
C PHE A 23 -24.28 16.25 28.39
N ALA A 24 -24.65 17.42 27.94
CA ALA A 24 -24.90 17.71 26.53
C ALA A 24 -23.70 18.38 25.83
N GLN A 25 -22.48 18.22 26.34
CA GLN A 25 -21.29 18.38 25.51
C GLN A 25 -21.27 17.17 24.57
N GLY A 26 -21.96 17.31 23.45
CA GLY A 26 -21.81 16.39 22.33
C GLY A 26 -20.31 16.22 22.08
N GLN A 27 -19.83 15.00 22.17
CA GLN A 27 -18.51 14.69 21.66
C GLN A 27 -18.48 15.18 20.22
N VAL A 28 -17.91 16.36 20.01
CA VAL A 28 -17.50 16.77 18.68
C VAL A 28 -16.55 15.66 18.24
N LYS A 29 -17.04 14.75 17.40
CA LYS A 29 -16.19 13.79 16.72
C LYS A 29 -15.13 14.66 16.06
N GLN A 30 -13.96 14.70 16.65
CA GLN A 30 -12.82 15.38 16.07
C GLN A 30 -12.65 14.73 14.71
N GLN A 31 -12.98 15.46 13.66
CA GLN A 31 -12.86 14.95 12.29
C GLN A 31 -11.39 14.64 12.11
N GLN A 32 -11.07 13.35 12.06
CA GLN A 32 -9.71 12.92 11.81
C GLN A 32 -9.35 13.34 10.40
N THR A 33 -8.51 14.35 10.30
CA THR A 33 -7.90 14.75 9.03
C THR A 33 -6.48 14.23 9.00
N TYR A 34 -6.03 13.77 7.86
CA TYR A 34 -4.64 13.41 7.65
C TYR A 34 -3.97 14.47 6.79
N CYS A 35 -2.68 14.63 6.99
CA CYS A 35 -1.88 15.56 6.20
C CYS A 35 -1.81 15.10 4.74
N ASN A 36 -1.99 16.05 3.84
CA ASN A 36 -1.69 15.85 2.43
C ASN A 36 -0.72 16.97 2.00
N PRO A 37 0.52 16.68 1.61
CA PRO A 37 1.11 15.34 1.44
C PRO A 37 1.35 14.62 2.78
N ILE A 38 1.37 13.27 2.72
CA ILE A 38 1.69 12.44 3.88
C ILE A 38 3.09 12.79 4.37
N ASN A 39 3.22 13.11 5.66
CA ASN A 39 4.50 13.45 6.26
C ASN A 39 5.24 12.17 6.68
N ILE A 40 5.84 11.50 5.71
CA ILE A 40 6.75 10.39 5.95
C ILE A 40 8.14 10.72 5.47
N ASP A 41 9.15 10.17 6.13
CA ASP A 41 10.53 10.29 5.71
C ASP A 41 10.85 9.15 4.74
N TYR A 42 11.03 9.46 3.47
CA TYR A 42 11.41 8.49 2.45
C TYR A 42 12.87 8.62 2.06
N GLY A 43 13.47 7.48 1.71
CA GLY A 43 14.89 7.39 1.41
C GLY A 43 15.32 8.20 0.20
N TYR A 44 16.62 8.32 0.03
CA TYR A 44 17.20 8.87 -1.18
C TYR A 44 17.13 7.82 -2.29
N CYS A 45 16.84 8.27 -3.51
CA CYS A 45 16.95 7.43 -4.69
C CYS A 45 18.41 6.96 -4.85
N PRO A 46 18.68 5.66 -4.86
CA PRO A 46 20.05 5.15 -4.92
C PRO A 46 20.66 5.20 -6.34
N ILE A 47 19.89 5.60 -7.35
CA ILE A 47 20.36 5.65 -8.73
C ILE A 47 21.31 6.84 -8.91
N PRO A 48 22.58 6.64 -9.30
CA PRO A 48 23.59 7.70 -9.30
C PRO A 48 23.22 8.92 -10.14
N ASN A 49 22.54 8.74 -11.26
CA ASN A 49 22.16 9.84 -12.15
C ASN A 49 21.03 10.72 -11.60
N PHE A 50 20.28 10.25 -10.62
CA PHE A 50 19.23 11.01 -9.97
C PHE A 50 19.71 11.69 -8.68
N VAL A 51 20.88 11.32 -8.19
CA VAL A 51 21.47 11.84 -6.95
C VAL A 51 22.68 12.70 -7.28
N THR A 52 22.46 13.82 -7.91
CA THR A 52 23.54 14.78 -8.22
C THR A 52 24.02 15.46 -6.97
N GLN A 53 23.99 15.22 -5.87
CA GLN A 53 24.56 15.85 -4.67
C GLN A 53 24.12 15.23 -3.31
N GLY A 54 23.56 14.01 -3.33
CA GLY A 54 23.22 13.29 -2.09
C GLY A 54 22.06 13.91 -1.30
N LYS A 55 21.25 14.80 -1.92
CA LYS A 55 20.19 15.53 -1.23
C LYS A 55 18.81 15.37 -1.84
N HIS A 56 18.69 14.64 -2.92
CA HIS A 56 17.40 14.45 -3.58
C HIS A 56 16.70 13.21 -3.01
N ARG A 57 15.54 13.44 -2.43
CA ARG A 57 14.59 12.38 -2.11
C ARG A 57 13.73 12.18 -3.34
N ALA A 58 13.67 10.95 -3.81
CA ALA A 58 12.84 10.60 -4.94
C ALA A 58 12.06 9.34 -4.62
N THR A 59 10.78 9.41 -4.88
CA THR A 59 9.87 8.28 -4.85
C THR A 59 8.79 8.51 -5.89
N ALA A 60 8.25 7.42 -6.43
CA ALA A 60 7.18 7.44 -7.41
C ALA A 60 6.28 6.21 -7.20
N ASP A 61 5.20 6.13 -7.96
CA ASP A 61 4.34 4.95 -8.05
C ASP A 61 3.91 4.41 -6.68
N PRO A 62 3.35 5.26 -5.79
CA PRO A 62 2.96 4.81 -4.46
C PRO A 62 1.76 3.87 -4.53
N VAL A 63 1.83 2.79 -3.79
CA VAL A 63 0.70 1.89 -3.58
C VAL A 63 0.44 1.71 -2.09
N ILE A 64 -0.82 1.87 -1.68
CA ILE A 64 -1.28 1.64 -0.32
C ILE A 64 -2.31 0.51 -0.33
N THR A 65 -2.17 -0.41 0.61
CA THR A 65 -3.17 -1.45 0.82
C THR A 65 -3.44 -1.68 2.31
N PHE A 66 -4.62 -2.16 2.63
CA PHE A 66 -5.00 -2.52 3.99
C PHE A 66 -4.96 -4.04 4.15
N PHE A 67 -4.16 -4.52 5.08
CA PHE A 67 -3.97 -5.94 5.33
C PHE A 67 -3.79 -6.21 6.82
N GLN A 68 -4.58 -7.12 7.38
CA GLN A 68 -4.51 -7.54 8.79
C GLN A 68 -4.48 -6.37 9.78
N GLY A 69 -5.39 -5.40 9.59
CA GLY A 69 -5.54 -4.27 10.51
C GLY A 69 -4.50 -3.15 10.35
N LYS A 70 -3.68 -3.19 9.31
CA LYS A 70 -2.66 -2.18 9.01
C LYS A 70 -2.68 -1.75 7.55
N TYR A 71 -2.31 -0.50 7.32
CA TYR A 71 -2.00 0.03 6.00
C TYR A 71 -0.52 -0.21 5.70
N TYR A 72 -0.23 -0.63 4.49
CA TYR A 72 1.13 -0.82 3.98
C TYR A 72 1.33 0.08 2.76
N LEU A 73 2.42 0.84 2.78
CA LEU A 73 2.81 1.75 1.70
C LEU A 73 4.14 1.30 1.10
N PHE A 74 4.12 1.07 -0.19
CA PHE A 74 5.31 0.82 -1.00
C PHE A 74 5.43 1.90 -2.08
N SER A 75 6.64 2.14 -2.55
CA SER A 75 6.89 3.05 -3.65
C SER A 75 8.21 2.74 -4.34
N THR A 76 8.38 3.28 -5.53
CA THR A 76 9.57 3.08 -6.37
C THR A 76 10.86 3.46 -5.66
N ASN A 77 11.87 2.62 -5.79
CA ASN A 77 13.26 2.85 -5.33
C ASN A 77 13.42 3.08 -3.84
N GLN A 78 12.54 2.53 -3.01
CA GLN A 78 12.70 2.57 -1.56
C GLN A 78 13.30 1.26 -1.05
N TRP A 79 14.27 1.37 -0.16
CA TRP A 79 14.87 0.20 0.49
C TRP A 79 14.06 -0.22 1.71
N GLY A 80 12.80 -0.46 1.46
CA GLY A 80 11.85 -0.85 2.45
C GLY A 80 10.44 -0.38 2.12
N TYR A 81 9.62 -0.33 3.14
CA TYR A 81 8.22 0.06 3.07
C TYR A 81 7.77 0.59 4.41
N TRP A 82 6.59 1.17 4.44
CA TRP A 82 6.00 1.70 5.67
C TRP A 82 4.72 0.94 6.02
N HIS A 83 4.41 0.90 7.30
CA HIS A 83 3.09 0.50 7.76
C HIS A 83 2.54 1.47 8.79
N SER A 84 1.20 1.52 8.89
CA SER A 84 0.47 2.36 9.82
C SER A 84 -0.84 1.70 10.21
N THR A 85 -1.36 2.01 11.39
CA THR A 85 -2.71 1.62 11.83
C THR A 85 -3.75 2.71 11.58
N ASP A 86 -3.33 3.94 11.34
CA ASP A 86 -4.17 5.13 11.30
C ASP A 86 -3.93 6.06 10.09
N MET A 87 -2.96 5.72 9.22
CA MET A 87 -2.48 6.53 8.10
C MET A 87 -1.88 7.91 8.51
N LEU A 88 -1.68 8.14 9.80
CA LEU A 88 -1.07 9.36 10.34
C LEU A 88 0.34 9.08 10.84
N ASN A 89 0.52 7.96 11.54
CA ASN A 89 1.77 7.54 12.14
C ASN A 89 2.32 6.36 11.37
N TRP A 90 3.42 6.57 10.64
CA TRP A 90 4.04 5.57 9.80
C TRP A 90 5.33 5.03 10.41
N GLN A 91 5.51 3.73 10.34
CA GLN A 91 6.72 3.03 10.77
C GLN A 91 7.41 2.46 9.54
N PHE A 92 8.69 2.79 9.37
CA PHE A 92 9.51 2.29 8.29
C PHE A 92 10.05 0.89 8.61
N VAL A 93 9.95 -0.01 7.66
CA VAL A 93 10.56 -1.35 7.69
C VAL A 93 11.65 -1.39 6.64
N SER A 94 12.91 -1.42 7.09
CA SER A 94 14.05 -1.50 6.19
C SER A 94 14.17 -2.90 5.61
N ARG A 95 14.10 -2.98 4.29
CA ARG A 95 14.29 -4.22 3.54
C ARG A 95 14.69 -3.93 2.10
N LYS A 96 15.67 -4.66 1.61
CA LYS A 96 16.01 -4.73 0.19
C LYS A 96 15.37 -5.99 -0.39
N PHE A 97 14.55 -5.81 -1.43
CA PHE A 97 13.94 -6.92 -2.16
C PHE A 97 14.84 -7.43 -3.29
N LEU A 98 15.72 -6.58 -3.80
CA LEU A 98 16.73 -7.01 -4.77
C LEU A 98 17.91 -7.64 -4.07
N ARG A 99 18.57 -8.55 -4.77
CA ARG A 99 19.71 -9.29 -4.24
C ARG A 99 20.98 -8.43 -4.25
N PRO A 100 21.92 -8.68 -3.33
CA PRO A 100 23.18 -7.95 -3.29
C PRO A 100 24.01 -8.04 -4.58
N GLU A 101 23.92 -9.13 -5.30
CA GLU A 101 24.59 -9.35 -6.60
C GLU A 101 23.95 -8.57 -7.75
N HIS A 102 22.79 -7.95 -7.56
CA HIS A 102 22.16 -7.13 -8.55
C HIS A 102 23.03 -5.91 -8.86
N LYS A 103 23.41 -5.75 -10.12
CA LYS A 103 24.37 -4.71 -10.54
C LYS A 103 23.76 -3.31 -10.63
N VAL A 104 22.45 -3.22 -10.64
CA VAL A 104 21.71 -1.96 -10.70
C VAL A 104 21.41 -1.52 -9.29
N TYR A 105 21.75 -0.29 -8.96
CA TYR A 105 21.55 0.29 -7.62
C TYR A 105 20.11 0.78 -7.39
N ASP A 106 19.15 0.13 -8.01
CA ASP A 106 17.74 0.40 -7.78
C ASP A 106 17.09 -0.68 -6.90
N GLU A 107 15.95 -0.38 -6.37
CA GLU A 107 15.04 -1.31 -5.74
C GLU A 107 13.85 -1.51 -6.69
N LEU A 108 12.77 -2.14 -6.24
CA LEU A 108 11.58 -2.34 -7.06
C LEU A 108 11.06 -1.00 -7.61
N CYS A 109 10.81 -0.94 -8.90
CA CYS A 109 10.13 0.15 -9.58
C CYS A 109 8.67 -0.22 -9.79
N ALA A 110 7.78 0.77 -9.65
CA ALA A 110 6.33 0.59 -9.79
C ALA A 110 5.82 -0.67 -9.04
N PRO A 111 6.10 -0.78 -7.73
CA PRO A 111 5.66 -1.95 -6.96
C PRO A 111 4.15 -1.99 -6.88
N SER A 112 3.58 -3.18 -6.91
CA SER A 112 2.18 -3.40 -6.63
C SER A 112 1.97 -4.40 -5.49
N LEU A 113 0.81 -4.27 -4.85
CA LEU A 113 0.43 -5.11 -3.72
C LEU A 113 -0.86 -5.86 -4.06
N SER A 114 -0.87 -7.15 -3.77
CA SER A 114 -2.00 -8.03 -4.03
C SER A 114 -2.22 -8.99 -2.88
N PHE A 115 -3.39 -9.64 -2.86
CA PHE A 115 -3.70 -10.64 -1.84
C PHE A 115 -3.89 -11.99 -2.51
N VAL A 116 -3.34 -13.02 -1.87
CA VAL A 116 -3.65 -14.40 -2.20
C VAL A 116 -3.83 -15.17 -0.89
N ASN A 117 -5.03 -15.69 -0.66
CA ASN A 117 -5.42 -16.29 0.61
C ASN A 117 -5.19 -15.32 1.79
N ASP A 118 -4.38 -15.71 2.77
CA ASP A 118 -4.01 -14.96 3.97
C ASP A 118 -2.67 -14.23 3.83
N SER A 119 -2.21 -14.00 2.62
CA SER A 119 -0.89 -13.47 2.34
C SER A 119 -0.93 -12.21 1.48
N LEU A 120 -0.02 -11.29 1.77
CA LEU A 120 0.27 -10.12 0.97
C LEU A 120 1.40 -10.45 0.00
N LEU A 121 1.19 -10.14 -1.28
CA LEU A 121 2.20 -10.23 -2.32
C LEU A 121 2.71 -8.84 -2.67
N VAL A 122 4.00 -8.74 -2.95
CA VAL A 122 4.62 -7.60 -3.62
C VAL A 122 5.31 -8.07 -4.88
N VAL A 123 5.11 -7.32 -5.94
CA VAL A 123 5.79 -7.48 -7.22
C VAL A 123 6.17 -6.10 -7.74
N GLY A 124 7.21 -6.01 -8.53
CA GLY A 124 7.64 -4.75 -9.13
C GLY A 124 8.55 -5.01 -10.32
N SER A 125 8.74 -3.96 -11.11
CA SER A 125 9.71 -3.97 -12.20
C SER A 125 11.13 -3.87 -11.67
N THR A 126 12.08 -4.37 -12.44
CA THR A 126 13.51 -4.14 -12.19
C THR A 126 14.23 -3.80 -13.49
N HIS A 127 15.26 -2.98 -13.43
CA HIS A 127 16.10 -2.72 -14.60
C HIS A 127 16.87 -3.97 -15.05
N GLY A 128 17.09 -4.91 -14.14
CA GLY A 128 17.69 -6.22 -14.43
C GLY A 128 16.75 -7.20 -15.12
N LYS A 129 15.46 -6.86 -15.24
CA LYS A 129 14.41 -7.68 -15.87
C LYS A 129 14.20 -9.04 -15.16
N GLU A 130 14.25 -9.05 -13.85
CA GLU A 130 13.93 -10.24 -13.06
C GLU A 130 12.46 -10.35 -12.70
N PHE A 131 11.81 -9.22 -12.36
CA PHE A 131 10.41 -9.14 -11.95
C PHE A 131 10.06 -10.13 -10.82
N PRO A 132 10.68 -10.01 -9.65
CA PRO A 132 10.49 -10.96 -8.56
C PRO A 132 9.12 -10.82 -7.91
N ILE A 133 8.64 -11.92 -7.33
CA ILE A 133 7.42 -11.94 -6.52
C ILE A 133 7.79 -12.38 -5.11
N TRP A 134 7.41 -11.56 -4.13
CA TRP A 134 7.59 -11.82 -2.72
C TRP A 134 6.25 -11.95 -2.02
N MET A 135 6.19 -12.78 -0.98
CA MET A 135 4.99 -13.02 -0.21
C MET A 135 5.26 -12.92 1.28
N SER A 136 4.31 -12.37 2.03
CA SER A 136 4.36 -12.32 3.48
C SER A 136 2.98 -12.58 4.10
N LYS A 137 2.98 -13.34 5.21
CA LYS A 137 1.85 -13.42 6.14
C LYS A 137 1.97 -12.42 7.27
N ASN A 138 3.17 -11.91 7.53
CA ASN A 138 3.46 -10.97 8.63
C ASN A 138 4.36 -9.82 8.13
N PRO A 139 3.88 -8.98 7.20
CA PRO A 139 4.72 -7.93 6.62
C PRO A 139 5.19 -6.90 7.67
N SER A 140 4.43 -6.64 8.72
CA SER A 140 4.88 -5.74 9.80
C SER A 140 6.06 -6.28 10.61
N LYS A 141 6.35 -7.58 10.52
CA LYS A 141 7.52 -8.23 11.13
C LYS A 141 8.67 -8.46 10.15
N ASN A 142 8.55 -7.97 8.92
CA ASN A 142 9.55 -8.15 7.87
C ASN A 142 9.80 -9.62 7.49
N GLU A 143 8.78 -10.46 7.61
CA GLU A 143 8.84 -11.88 7.29
C GLU A 143 8.39 -12.11 5.84
N TRP A 144 9.34 -12.22 4.91
CA TRP A 144 9.07 -12.37 3.49
C TRP A 144 9.69 -13.64 2.92
N LYS A 145 8.96 -14.25 2.00
CA LYS A 145 9.42 -15.39 1.20
C LYS A 145 9.42 -14.96 -0.27
N GLU A 146 10.55 -15.17 -0.95
CA GLU A 146 10.62 -15.06 -2.41
C GLU A 146 9.92 -16.26 -3.04
N LEU A 147 8.89 -16.00 -3.84
CA LEU A 147 8.17 -17.02 -4.60
C LEU A 147 8.77 -17.21 -5.98
N VAL A 148 9.11 -16.11 -6.62
CA VAL A 148 9.72 -16.05 -7.94
C VAL A 148 10.93 -15.14 -7.85
N HIS A 149 12.08 -15.64 -8.27
CA HIS A 149 13.28 -14.82 -8.41
C HIS A 149 13.25 -14.05 -9.73
N LYS A 150 12.92 -14.75 -10.81
CA LYS A 150 12.84 -14.20 -12.15
C LYS A 150 11.57 -14.69 -12.82
N SER A 151 10.69 -13.78 -13.16
CA SER A 151 9.51 -14.10 -13.94
C SER A 151 9.89 -14.35 -15.40
N GLU A 152 9.18 -15.28 -16.05
CA GLU A 152 9.27 -15.52 -17.48
C GLU A 152 8.55 -14.43 -18.29
N ALA A 153 7.68 -13.64 -17.64
CA ALA A 153 7.06 -12.46 -18.24
C ALA A 153 7.92 -11.22 -18.00
N ALA A 154 8.12 -10.40 -19.04
CA ALA A 154 8.76 -9.09 -18.90
C ALA A 154 7.74 -8.06 -18.40
N ALA A 155 7.35 -8.19 -17.15
CA ALA A 155 6.24 -7.49 -16.56
C ALA A 155 6.64 -6.09 -16.06
N TRP A 156 6.56 -5.10 -16.94
CA TRP A 156 6.68 -3.69 -16.54
C TRP A 156 5.39 -3.20 -15.90
N ASP A 157 5.51 -2.49 -14.77
CA ASP A 157 4.39 -1.96 -13.98
C ASP A 157 3.35 -3.05 -13.67
N PRO A 158 3.76 -4.16 -13.03
CA PRO A 158 2.94 -5.34 -12.90
C PRO A 158 1.86 -5.18 -11.82
N GLN A 159 0.75 -5.86 -12.01
CA GLN A 159 -0.29 -6.05 -11.01
C GLN A 159 -0.76 -7.49 -11.04
N ILE A 160 -0.70 -8.16 -9.89
CA ILE A 160 -1.29 -9.50 -9.73
C ILE A 160 -2.73 -9.37 -9.24
N PHE A 161 -3.62 -10.09 -9.86
CA PHE A 161 -5.03 -10.20 -9.49
C PHE A 161 -5.37 -11.65 -9.14
N TRP A 162 -6.03 -11.83 -8.02
CA TRP A 162 -6.56 -13.12 -7.62
C TRP A 162 -8.07 -13.17 -7.80
N ASP A 163 -8.52 -13.98 -8.75
CA ASP A 163 -9.91 -14.37 -8.89
C ASP A 163 -10.24 -15.42 -7.83
N LYS A 164 -10.89 -14.99 -6.75
CA LYS A 164 -11.22 -15.87 -5.62
C LYS A 164 -12.25 -16.94 -5.97
N GLU A 165 -13.14 -16.64 -6.89
CA GLU A 165 -14.21 -17.57 -7.27
C GLU A 165 -13.67 -18.78 -8.04
N LYS A 166 -12.71 -18.53 -8.91
CA LYS A 166 -12.08 -19.56 -9.73
C LYS A 166 -10.79 -20.10 -9.12
N ASP A 167 -10.27 -19.43 -8.08
CA ASP A 167 -8.93 -19.65 -7.53
C ASP A 167 -7.83 -19.54 -8.58
N GLU A 168 -7.94 -18.55 -9.46
CA GLU A 168 -7.00 -18.29 -10.53
C GLU A 168 -6.23 -16.99 -10.28
N LEU A 169 -4.97 -16.97 -10.70
CA LEU A 169 -4.11 -15.78 -10.66
C LEU A 169 -3.86 -15.27 -12.07
N TYR A 170 -3.88 -13.96 -12.18
CA TYR A 170 -3.56 -13.23 -13.39
C TYR A 170 -2.55 -12.14 -13.10
N GLU A 171 -1.65 -11.88 -14.02
CA GLU A 171 -0.76 -10.74 -13.99
C GLU A 171 -1.06 -9.82 -15.18
N TYR A 172 -1.25 -8.54 -14.87
CA TYR A 172 -1.45 -7.48 -15.86
C TYR A 172 -0.22 -6.58 -15.84
N TYR A 173 0.27 -6.17 -16.99
CA TYR A 173 1.46 -5.34 -17.09
C TYR A 173 1.52 -4.56 -18.40
N GLY A 174 2.30 -3.47 -18.41
CA GLY A 174 2.56 -2.61 -19.54
C GLY A 174 2.77 -1.17 -19.09
N SER A 175 3.73 -0.48 -19.66
CA SER A 175 4.15 0.82 -19.16
C SER A 175 4.33 1.89 -20.22
N SER A 176 3.93 1.67 -21.44
CA SER A 176 4.25 2.58 -22.52
C SER A 176 3.11 2.70 -23.53
N ASN A 177 3.00 3.88 -24.13
CA ASN A 177 2.08 4.12 -25.25
C ASN A 177 2.45 3.34 -26.52
N LEU A 178 3.63 2.73 -26.56
CA LEU A 178 4.10 1.94 -27.69
C LEU A 178 3.72 0.47 -27.59
N TYR A 179 3.36 0.01 -26.40
CA TYR A 179 3.08 -1.40 -26.16
C TYR A 179 1.71 -1.57 -25.51
N PRO A 180 0.98 -2.64 -25.88
CA PRO A 180 -0.29 -2.95 -25.23
C PRO A 180 -0.15 -3.17 -23.72
N ILE A 181 -1.28 -3.04 -23.01
CA ILE A 181 -1.41 -3.66 -21.70
C ILE A 181 -1.68 -5.14 -21.94
N TYR A 182 -0.86 -5.96 -21.33
CA TYR A 182 -0.92 -7.41 -21.42
C TYR A 182 -1.55 -8.04 -20.21
N GLY A 183 -2.13 -9.21 -20.41
CA GLY A 183 -2.57 -10.11 -19.35
C GLY A 183 -2.02 -11.51 -19.57
N VAL A 184 -1.66 -12.17 -18.49
CA VAL A 184 -1.24 -13.57 -18.50
C VAL A 184 -1.77 -14.28 -17.27
N LYS A 185 -2.19 -15.53 -17.42
CA LYS A 185 -2.52 -16.39 -16.29
C LYS A 185 -1.24 -16.86 -15.61
N LEU A 186 -1.22 -16.87 -14.28
CA LEU A 186 -0.11 -17.41 -13.51
C LEU A 186 -0.47 -18.80 -12.95
N ASN A 187 0.51 -19.67 -12.95
CA ASN A 187 0.40 -20.96 -12.28
C ASN A 187 0.30 -20.76 -10.75
N ARG A 188 -0.72 -21.35 -10.12
CA ARG A 188 -1.00 -21.18 -8.68
C ARG A 188 0.12 -21.71 -7.75
N LYS A 189 0.98 -22.59 -8.23
CA LYS A 189 2.05 -23.20 -7.43
C LYS A 189 3.40 -22.51 -7.66
N THR A 190 3.70 -22.18 -8.91
CA THR A 190 5.00 -21.62 -9.30
C THR A 190 4.99 -20.12 -9.42
N PHE A 191 3.81 -19.50 -9.55
CA PHE A 191 3.61 -18.08 -9.84
C PHE A 191 4.27 -17.62 -11.15
N GLN A 192 4.68 -18.55 -11.99
CA GLN A 192 5.16 -18.26 -13.35
C GLN A 192 4.01 -18.19 -14.34
N PRO A 193 4.17 -17.50 -15.47
CA PRO A 193 3.22 -17.48 -16.56
C PRO A 193 2.79 -18.89 -16.99
N GLU A 194 1.50 -19.06 -17.21
CA GLU A 194 0.89 -20.30 -17.70
C GLU A 194 0.04 -19.99 -18.93
N GLY A 195 0.46 -20.51 -20.05
CA GLY A 195 -0.19 -20.25 -21.33
C GLY A 195 0.35 -19.00 -22.04
N GLY A 196 -0.41 -18.49 -23.01
CA GLY A 196 -0.02 -17.34 -23.82
C GLY A 196 -0.31 -16.00 -23.17
N VAL A 197 0.55 -15.04 -23.42
CA VAL A 197 0.31 -13.63 -23.11
C VAL A 197 -0.74 -13.07 -24.06
N VAL A 198 -1.73 -12.36 -23.53
CA VAL A 198 -2.83 -11.77 -24.31
C VAL A 198 -2.72 -10.24 -24.27
N PRO A 199 -2.66 -9.55 -25.41
CA PRO A 199 -2.81 -8.11 -25.46
C PRO A 199 -4.27 -7.74 -25.14
N LEU A 200 -4.49 -6.89 -24.14
CA LEU A 200 -5.82 -6.52 -23.67
C LEU A 200 -6.22 -5.13 -24.16
N ILE A 201 -5.32 -4.17 -24.05
CA ILE A 201 -5.53 -2.79 -24.46
C ILE A 201 -4.33 -2.37 -25.29
N ALA A 202 -4.59 -1.91 -26.49
CA ALA A 202 -3.57 -1.34 -27.39
C ALA A 202 -3.95 0.08 -27.75
N LEU A 203 -2.94 0.87 -28.11
CA LEU A 203 -3.16 2.18 -28.70
C LEU A 203 -3.93 2.02 -30.01
N ASN A 204 -4.94 2.84 -30.19
CA ASN A 204 -5.64 2.96 -31.46
C ASN A 204 -5.05 4.13 -32.25
N ASP A 205 -4.33 3.84 -33.34
CA ASP A 205 -3.67 4.85 -34.18
C ASP A 205 -4.65 5.84 -34.81
N GLU A 206 -5.95 5.54 -34.84
CA GLU A 206 -6.98 6.43 -35.37
C GLU A 206 -7.44 7.52 -34.39
N GLU A 207 -7.05 7.41 -33.12
CA GLU A 207 -7.46 8.33 -32.06
C GLU A 207 -6.37 9.35 -31.65
N HIS A 208 -5.26 9.40 -32.39
CA HIS A 208 -4.11 10.28 -32.09
C HIS A 208 -3.65 11.09 -33.29
#